data_4a03c3d36d92d431e2f488ec9e1924b0
#
_entry.id   4a03c3d36d92d431e2f488ec9e1924b0
#
_cell.length_a   1.000
_cell.length_b   1.000
_cell.length_c   1.000
_cell.angle_alpha   90.00
_cell.angle_beta   90.00
_cell.angle_gamma   90.00
#
_symmetry.space_group_name_H-M   'P 1'
#
loop_
_entity.id
_entity.type
_entity.pdbx_description
1 polymer ?
#
loop_
_entity_poly.entity_id
_entity_poly.type
_entity_poly.pdbx_seq_one_letter_code
_entity_poly.pdbx_strand_id
1 'polypeptide(L)'
;MSAAYQILKNAQVGAVILGAGFGRRFGSDKRVAALGNTTVAAQTVRHYCEVFARLKVVLKTEDTALAELLGQHAEIIFTDQSHLGMGHSLAAGFANLDWQWAFVGLLDMPFLRPASLEKVALTALNTQQKIIRPVFTPQQTNQDATTLQGHPIGLHSSLFAQVRQSSGDKGARWLLQENQSAITDVSVDDPGIIMDVDQPKDLLQQS
;
A
#
# COMPACT_ATOMS: atom_id res chain seq x y z
N MET A 1 14.88 5.04 -14.94
CA MET A 1 13.50 5.40 -14.52
C MET A 1 12.61 5.29 -15.74
N SER A 2 11.43 4.65 -15.59
CA SER A 2 10.50 4.40 -16.69
C SER A 2 9.79 5.68 -17.14
N ALA A 3 9.19 5.66 -18.37
CA ALA A 3 8.34 6.74 -18.83
C ALA A 3 7.12 6.94 -17.89
N ALA A 4 6.56 5.87 -17.38
CA ALA A 4 5.46 5.89 -16.40
C ALA A 4 5.86 6.62 -15.12
N TYR A 5 7.06 6.37 -14.59
CA TYR A 5 7.58 7.09 -13.43
C TYR A 5 7.56 8.62 -13.61
N GLN A 6 7.98 9.11 -14.78
CA GLN A 6 7.97 10.55 -15.05
C GLN A 6 6.56 11.11 -15.19
N ILE A 7 5.65 10.36 -15.82
CA ILE A 7 4.23 10.73 -15.92
C ILE A 7 3.61 10.87 -14.54
N LEU A 8 3.77 9.85 -13.68
CA LEU A 8 3.22 9.83 -12.34
C LEU A 8 3.82 10.93 -11.43
N LYS A 9 5.13 11.18 -11.57
CA LYS A 9 5.81 12.27 -10.87
C LYS A 9 5.22 13.64 -11.24
N ASN A 10 5.04 13.91 -12.53
CA ASN A 10 4.49 15.17 -13.03
C ASN A 10 3.02 15.34 -12.64
N ALA A 11 2.25 14.27 -12.64
CA ALA A 11 0.85 14.25 -12.21
C ALA A 11 0.66 14.27 -10.67
N GLN A 12 1.73 14.45 -9.91
CA GLN A 12 1.69 14.47 -8.43
C GLN A 12 1.01 13.23 -7.85
N VAL A 13 1.39 12.07 -8.36
CA VAL A 13 0.96 10.76 -7.83
C VAL A 13 2.02 10.21 -6.90
N GLY A 14 1.61 9.73 -5.73
CA GLY A 14 2.51 9.15 -4.74
C GLY A 14 1.89 7.97 -4.00
N ALA A 15 2.66 7.37 -3.10
CA ALA A 15 2.17 6.28 -2.27
C ALA A 15 2.43 6.51 -0.77
N VAL A 16 1.49 6.05 0.05
CA VAL A 16 1.55 6.02 1.51
C VAL A 16 1.53 4.57 1.96
N ILE A 17 2.62 4.09 2.52
CA ILE A 17 2.75 2.71 2.99
C ILE A 17 2.55 2.67 4.50
N LEU A 18 1.59 1.87 4.96
CA LEU A 18 1.29 1.70 6.37
C LEU A 18 2.15 0.57 6.95
N GLY A 19 3.01 0.91 7.91
CA GLY A 19 3.93 -0.01 8.57
C GLY A 19 3.85 0.00 10.10
N ALA A 20 2.94 0.77 10.70
CA ALA A 20 2.78 0.89 12.16
C ALA A 20 1.91 -0.21 12.79
N GLY A 21 1.56 -1.27 12.05
CA GLY A 21 0.74 -2.38 12.54
C GLY A 21 1.45 -3.28 13.57
N PHE A 22 0.65 -4.02 14.36
CA PHE A 22 1.15 -4.98 15.35
C PHE A 22 1.20 -6.38 14.75
N GLY A 23 2.39 -6.86 14.38
CA GLY A 23 2.62 -8.21 13.84
C GLY A 23 2.56 -9.31 14.90
N ARG A 24 1.41 -9.50 15.59
CA ARG A 24 1.29 -10.42 16.74
C ARG A 24 1.47 -11.92 16.40
N ARG A 25 1.22 -12.32 15.15
CA ARG A 25 1.20 -13.75 14.72
C ARG A 25 2.55 -14.25 14.24
N PHE A 26 3.48 -13.37 13.92
CA PHE A 26 4.79 -13.74 13.36
C PHE A 26 5.78 -14.19 14.43
N GLY A 27 5.56 -13.85 15.70
CA GLY A 27 6.45 -14.17 16.83
C GLY A 27 7.65 -13.22 16.99
N SER A 28 7.92 -12.40 15.96
CA SER A 28 8.93 -11.34 15.95
C SER A 28 8.44 -10.21 15.03
N ASP A 29 9.25 -9.17 14.80
CA ASP A 29 8.90 -8.12 13.85
C ASP A 29 9.03 -8.64 12.40
N LYS A 30 7.90 -8.96 11.76
CA LYS A 30 7.83 -9.45 10.38
C LYS A 30 8.43 -8.46 9.36
N ARG A 31 8.43 -7.16 9.65
CA ARG A 31 8.92 -6.11 8.73
C ARG A 31 10.43 -6.23 8.49
N VAL A 32 11.18 -6.69 9.48
CA VAL A 32 12.64 -6.92 9.39
C VAL A 32 12.99 -8.39 9.13
N ALA A 33 12.01 -9.26 8.93
CA ALA A 33 12.25 -10.66 8.58
C ALA A 33 13.02 -10.75 7.25
N ALA A 34 14.00 -11.67 7.20
CA ALA A 34 14.83 -11.88 6.01
C ALA A 34 14.00 -12.41 4.84
N LEU A 35 14.19 -11.82 3.67
CA LEU A 35 13.59 -12.21 2.40
C LEU A 35 14.69 -12.21 1.33
N GLY A 36 15.33 -13.36 1.12
CA GLY A 36 16.55 -13.43 0.30
C GLY A 36 17.66 -12.54 0.85
N ASN A 37 18.15 -11.61 0.06
CA ASN A 37 19.23 -10.67 0.42
C ASN A 37 18.71 -9.35 1.05
N THR A 38 17.44 -9.27 1.37
CA THR A 38 16.79 -8.06 1.87
C THR A 38 15.84 -8.39 3.04
N THR A 39 14.99 -7.45 3.43
CA THR A 39 13.91 -7.66 4.40
C THR A 39 12.55 -7.44 3.76
N VAL A 40 11.47 -7.92 4.40
CA VAL A 40 10.09 -7.73 3.95
C VAL A 40 9.81 -6.24 3.67
N ALA A 41 10.10 -5.37 4.63
CA ALA A 41 9.85 -3.93 4.48
C ALA A 41 10.71 -3.28 3.38
N ALA A 42 12.01 -3.60 3.32
CA ALA A 42 12.90 -3.02 2.32
C ALA A 42 12.51 -3.47 0.90
N GLN A 43 12.10 -4.74 0.73
CA GLN A 43 11.60 -5.24 -0.55
C GLN A 43 10.32 -4.51 -0.97
N THR A 44 9.36 -4.37 -0.06
CA THR A 44 8.11 -3.63 -0.33
C THR A 44 8.42 -2.20 -0.77
N VAL A 45 9.19 -1.45 0.03
CA VAL A 45 9.55 -0.05 -0.29
C VAL A 45 10.27 0.05 -1.64
N ARG A 46 11.20 -0.87 -1.94
CA ARG A 46 11.91 -0.90 -3.22
C ARG A 46 10.96 -0.98 -4.40
N HIS A 47 9.96 -1.86 -4.37
CA HIS A 47 8.99 -2.01 -5.44
C HIS A 47 8.18 -0.71 -5.65
N TYR A 48 7.80 -0.02 -4.58
CA TYR A 48 7.11 1.26 -4.69
C TYR A 48 8.02 2.37 -5.24
N CYS A 49 9.31 2.39 -4.88
CA CYS A 49 10.27 3.37 -5.39
C CYS A 49 10.52 3.25 -6.91
N GLU A 50 10.33 2.08 -7.49
CA GLU A 50 10.44 1.89 -8.94
C GLU A 50 9.33 2.61 -9.70
N VAL A 51 8.19 2.88 -9.06
CA VAL A 51 6.98 3.44 -9.67
C VAL A 51 6.69 4.87 -9.20
N PHE A 52 6.86 5.16 -7.91
CA PHE A 52 6.45 6.43 -7.31
C PHE A 52 7.66 7.28 -6.91
N ALA A 53 7.69 8.52 -7.38
CA ALA A 53 8.70 9.52 -6.98
C ALA A 53 8.41 10.12 -5.60
N ARG A 54 7.17 10.01 -5.12
CA ARG A 54 6.71 10.49 -3.81
C ARG A 54 6.28 9.29 -2.98
N LEU A 55 6.99 9.04 -1.92
CA LEU A 55 6.72 7.88 -1.05
C LEU A 55 6.79 8.29 0.42
N LYS A 56 5.74 7.99 1.17
CA LYS A 56 5.69 8.11 2.62
C LYS A 56 5.52 6.73 3.24
N VAL A 57 6.24 6.49 4.33
CA VAL A 57 6.08 5.26 5.14
C VAL A 57 5.67 5.67 6.55
N VAL A 58 4.54 5.16 7.02
CA VAL A 58 4.03 5.43 8.36
C VAL A 58 4.52 4.34 9.31
N LEU A 59 5.27 4.74 10.34
CA LEU A 59 5.88 3.86 11.32
C LEU A 59 5.47 4.29 12.74
N LYS A 60 5.69 3.40 13.72
CA LYS A 60 5.58 3.77 15.13
C LYS A 60 6.77 4.62 15.54
N THR A 61 6.58 5.44 16.56
CA THR A 61 7.64 6.31 17.09
C THR A 61 8.87 5.51 17.56
N GLU A 62 8.68 4.30 18.05
CA GLU A 62 9.76 3.41 18.51
C GLU A 62 10.51 2.69 17.37
N ASP A 63 10.01 2.71 16.15
CA ASP A 63 10.61 1.98 15.00
C ASP A 63 11.83 2.71 14.39
N THR A 64 12.74 3.23 15.21
CA THR A 64 13.85 4.08 14.79
C THR A 64 14.83 3.39 13.85
N ALA A 65 15.18 2.12 14.10
CA ALA A 65 16.08 1.36 13.22
C ALA A 65 15.44 1.07 11.85
N LEU A 66 14.13 0.80 11.81
CA LEU A 66 13.40 0.61 10.57
C LEU A 66 13.27 1.94 9.81
N ALA A 67 13.08 3.05 10.51
CA ALA A 67 13.03 4.38 9.94
C ALA A 67 14.37 4.77 9.30
N GLU A 68 15.50 4.46 9.93
CA GLU A 68 16.82 4.67 9.36
C GLU A 68 17.04 3.86 8.08
N LEU A 69 16.65 2.58 8.09
CA LEU A 69 16.73 1.70 6.93
C LEU A 69 15.91 2.23 5.73
N LEU A 70 14.68 2.68 5.96
CA LEU A 70 13.75 3.06 4.91
C LEU A 70 13.84 4.56 4.52
N GLY A 71 14.36 5.40 5.40
CA GLY A 71 14.42 6.86 5.23
C GLY A 71 15.31 7.33 4.06
N GLN A 72 16.17 6.45 3.53
CA GLN A 72 16.93 6.72 2.32
C GLN A 72 16.07 6.69 1.05
N HIS A 73 14.87 6.08 1.13
CA HIS A 73 13.99 5.82 0.00
C HIS A 73 12.62 6.49 0.12
N ALA A 74 12.21 6.87 1.33
CA ALA A 74 10.88 7.39 1.61
C ALA A 74 10.91 8.44 2.73
N GLU A 75 9.95 9.35 2.72
CA GLU A 75 9.65 10.22 3.87
C GLU A 75 9.02 9.37 4.99
N ILE A 76 9.62 9.39 6.18
CA ILE A 76 9.10 8.66 7.33
C ILE A 76 8.15 9.52 8.13
N ILE A 77 6.95 9.01 8.36
CA ILE A 77 5.93 9.62 9.20
C ILE A 77 5.79 8.78 10.47
N PHE A 78 6.12 9.36 11.60
CA PHE A 78 5.92 8.68 12.89
C PHE A 78 4.51 8.89 13.44
N THR A 79 3.95 7.85 14.06
CA THR A 79 2.68 7.92 14.78
C THR A 79 2.77 7.16 16.11
N ASP A 80 2.29 7.80 17.18
CA ASP A 80 2.11 7.20 18.48
C ASP A 80 0.71 6.60 18.68
N GLN A 81 -0.21 6.85 17.73
CA GLN A 81 -1.61 6.44 17.79
C GLN A 81 -1.92 5.12 17.08
N SER A 82 -0.90 4.39 16.61
CA SER A 82 -1.08 3.12 15.91
C SER A 82 -1.80 2.06 16.77
N HIS A 83 -1.65 2.14 18.09
CA HIS A 83 -2.34 1.26 19.05
C HIS A 83 -3.86 1.48 19.10
N LEU A 84 -4.35 2.62 18.60
CA LEU A 84 -5.77 2.94 18.49
C LEU A 84 -6.40 2.43 17.17
N GLY A 85 -5.59 1.78 16.32
CA GLY A 85 -6.03 1.13 15.09
C GLY A 85 -5.44 1.70 13.81
N MET A 86 -5.59 0.96 12.71
CA MET A 86 -5.02 1.30 11.39
C MET A 86 -5.52 2.65 10.84
N GLY A 87 -6.73 3.07 11.20
CA GLY A 87 -7.29 4.36 10.77
C GLY A 87 -6.44 5.54 11.21
N HIS A 88 -5.87 5.52 12.42
CA HIS A 88 -4.99 6.58 12.92
C HIS A 88 -3.68 6.65 12.13
N SER A 89 -3.08 5.49 11.79
CA SER A 89 -1.89 5.43 10.94
C SER A 89 -2.19 5.97 9.53
N LEU A 90 -3.36 5.65 8.97
CA LEU A 90 -3.81 6.17 7.70
C LEU A 90 -3.97 7.69 7.74
N ALA A 91 -4.64 8.23 8.75
CA ALA A 91 -4.83 9.67 8.94
C ALA A 91 -3.48 10.41 9.04
N ALA A 92 -2.52 9.86 9.81
CA ALA A 92 -1.17 10.41 9.93
C ALA A 92 -0.44 10.47 8.59
N GLY A 93 -0.49 9.41 7.78
CA GLY A 93 0.12 9.36 6.45
C GLY A 93 -0.49 10.37 5.48
N PHE A 94 -1.75 10.77 5.68
CA PHE A 94 -2.46 11.76 4.86
C PHE A 94 -2.41 13.18 5.41
N ALA A 95 -1.76 13.39 6.53
CA ALA A 95 -1.55 14.72 7.08
C ALA A 95 -0.96 15.70 6.11
N ASN A 96 -0.92 16.62 5.64
CA ASN A 96 -0.16 17.50 4.72
C ASN A 96 0.13 16.91 3.32
N LEU A 97 -0.72 16.02 2.79
CA LEU A 97 -0.62 15.62 1.38
C LEU A 97 -1.21 16.70 0.45
N ASP A 98 -0.41 17.09 -0.54
CA ASP A 98 -0.76 18.01 -1.63
C ASP A 98 -0.81 17.29 -2.99
N TRP A 99 -0.80 15.95 -2.99
CA TRP A 99 -0.80 15.12 -4.19
C TRP A 99 -2.18 15.06 -4.84
N GLN A 100 -2.21 14.77 -6.14
CA GLN A 100 -3.47 14.52 -6.85
C GLN A 100 -4.05 13.15 -6.50
N TRP A 101 -3.17 12.14 -6.40
CA TRP A 101 -3.52 10.78 -6.02
C TRP A 101 -2.53 10.23 -5.00
N ALA A 102 -3.05 9.51 -4.01
CA ALA A 102 -2.26 8.75 -3.04
C ALA A 102 -2.65 7.27 -3.05
N PHE A 103 -1.68 6.40 -3.25
CA PHE A 103 -1.86 4.95 -3.24
C PHE A 103 -1.50 4.39 -1.86
N VAL A 104 -2.49 3.83 -1.16
CA VAL A 104 -2.32 3.26 0.17
C VAL A 104 -1.90 1.80 0.06
N GLY A 105 -0.70 1.48 0.49
CA GLY A 105 -0.14 0.14 0.56
C GLY A 105 0.15 -0.30 1.99
N LEU A 106 0.54 -1.57 2.14
CA LEU A 106 0.95 -2.16 3.41
C LEU A 106 2.43 -2.56 3.33
N LEU A 107 3.17 -2.36 4.43
CA LEU A 107 4.64 -2.58 4.47
C LEU A 107 5.04 -4.06 4.48
N ASP A 108 4.08 -4.94 4.68
CA ASP A 108 4.23 -6.39 4.75
C ASP A 108 3.79 -7.13 3.46
N MET A 109 3.75 -6.43 2.31
CA MET A 109 3.37 -6.98 1.01
C MET A 109 4.56 -6.99 0.02
N PRO A 110 5.62 -7.78 0.28
CA PRO A 110 6.86 -7.74 -0.51
C PRO A 110 6.74 -8.39 -1.89
N PHE A 111 5.67 -9.12 -2.16
CA PHE A 111 5.46 -9.88 -3.41
C PHE A 111 4.71 -9.12 -4.49
N LEU A 112 4.18 -7.94 -4.16
CA LEU A 112 3.50 -7.04 -5.08
C LEU A 112 4.47 -6.53 -6.16
N ARG A 113 4.13 -6.78 -7.44
CA ARG A 113 5.02 -6.47 -8.56
C ARG A 113 4.96 -4.99 -8.96
N PRO A 114 6.10 -4.35 -9.29
CA PRO A 114 6.13 -2.98 -9.80
C PRO A 114 5.23 -2.75 -11.02
N ALA A 115 5.14 -3.72 -11.94
CA ALA A 115 4.27 -3.64 -13.11
C ALA A 115 2.77 -3.50 -12.75
N SER A 116 2.33 -4.17 -11.67
CA SER A 116 0.96 -4.05 -11.16
C SER A 116 0.72 -2.68 -10.53
N LEU A 117 1.69 -2.18 -9.75
CA LEU A 117 1.68 -0.82 -9.20
C LEU A 117 1.56 0.23 -10.31
N GLU A 118 2.39 0.10 -11.35
CA GLU A 118 2.42 1.01 -12.50
C GLU A 118 1.07 1.02 -13.22
N LYS A 119 0.52 -0.17 -13.53
CA LYS A 119 -0.78 -0.30 -14.21
C LYS A 119 -1.90 0.37 -13.41
N VAL A 120 -1.97 0.10 -12.12
CA VAL A 120 -3.01 0.66 -11.23
C VAL A 120 -2.86 2.18 -11.11
N ALA A 121 -1.63 2.68 -10.97
CA ALA A 121 -1.35 4.11 -10.85
C ALA A 121 -1.64 4.89 -12.14
N LEU A 122 -1.30 4.34 -13.30
CA LEU A 122 -1.61 4.97 -14.60
C LEU A 122 -3.12 4.99 -14.90
N THR A 123 -3.87 3.98 -14.44
CA THR A 123 -5.32 3.96 -14.58
C THR A 123 -5.98 5.12 -13.85
N ALA A 124 -5.42 5.55 -12.71
CA ALA A 124 -5.94 6.69 -11.94
C ALA A 124 -5.93 8.00 -12.73
N LEU A 125 -4.99 8.18 -13.66
CA LEU A 125 -4.89 9.39 -14.48
C LEU A 125 -5.92 9.45 -15.61
N ASN A 126 -6.56 8.32 -15.94
CA ASN A 126 -7.49 8.18 -17.06
C ASN A 126 -8.91 7.87 -16.63
N THR A 127 -9.23 8.00 -15.34
CA THR A 127 -10.56 7.74 -14.80
C THR A 127 -11.20 9.00 -14.24
N GLN A 128 -12.52 9.05 -14.23
CA GLN A 128 -13.30 10.07 -13.51
C GLN A 128 -13.68 9.62 -12.10
N GLN A 129 -13.39 8.38 -11.76
CA GLN A 129 -13.68 7.83 -10.43
C GLN A 129 -12.64 8.34 -9.41
N LYS A 130 -12.98 8.23 -8.13
CA LYS A 130 -12.18 8.77 -7.04
C LYS A 130 -11.35 7.72 -6.30
N ILE A 131 -11.62 6.46 -6.58
CA ILE A 131 -10.97 5.30 -5.95
C ILE A 131 -10.56 4.31 -7.02
N ILE A 132 -9.32 3.84 -6.94
CA ILE A 132 -8.77 2.78 -7.78
C ILE A 132 -8.42 1.60 -6.88
N ARG A 133 -8.83 0.41 -7.29
CA ARG A 133 -8.58 -0.81 -6.54
C ARG A 133 -8.09 -1.93 -7.47
N PRO A 134 -6.92 -2.54 -7.23
CA PRO A 134 -6.50 -3.71 -7.98
C PRO A 134 -7.35 -4.92 -7.58
N VAL A 135 -7.63 -5.75 -8.58
CA VAL A 135 -8.32 -7.02 -8.39
C VAL A 135 -7.56 -8.15 -9.10
N PHE A 136 -7.53 -9.31 -8.48
CA PHE A 136 -6.93 -10.53 -9.00
C PHE A 136 -7.96 -11.65 -9.03
N THR A 137 -8.05 -12.34 -10.15
CA THR A 137 -8.89 -13.53 -10.31
C THR A 137 -8.00 -14.74 -10.52
N PRO A 138 -7.86 -15.64 -9.53
CA PRO A 138 -7.06 -16.85 -9.69
C PRO A 138 -7.59 -17.68 -10.88
N GLN A 139 -6.68 -18.22 -11.69
CA GLN A 139 -7.05 -19.15 -12.74
C GLN A 139 -7.45 -20.49 -12.07
N GLN A 140 -8.74 -20.66 -11.83
CA GLN A 140 -9.30 -21.92 -11.37
C GLN A 140 -9.93 -22.66 -12.55
N THR A 141 -9.75 -23.98 -12.58
CA THR A 141 -10.34 -24.87 -13.61
C THR A 141 -11.85 -25.02 -13.50
N ASN A 142 -12.49 -24.45 -12.47
CA ASN A 142 -13.94 -24.51 -12.23
C ASN A 142 -14.57 -23.13 -12.36
N GLN A 143 -15.85 -23.08 -12.78
CA GLN A 143 -16.62 -21.90 -13.19
C GLN A 143 -16.88 -20.83 -12.12
N ASP A 144 -16.38 -21.00 -10.88
CA ASP A 144 -16.64 -20.10 -9.74
C ASP A 144 -15.39 -19.34 -9.27
N ALA A 145 -14.57 -18.83 -10.22
CA ALA A 145 -13.40 -18.04 -9.86
C ALA A 145 -13.81 -16.71 -9.17
N THR A 146 -13.61 -16.61 -7.86
CA THR A 146 -13.91 -15.40 -7.09
C THR A 146 -12.81 -14.36 -7.32
N THR A 147 -13.22 -13.16 -7.72
CA THR A 147 -12.33 -12.00 -7.85
C THR A 147 -11.98 -11.46 -6.47
N LEU A 148 -10.67 -11.39 -6.18
CA LEU A 148 -10.14 -10.93 -4.92
C LEU A 148 -9.67 -9.48 -5.04
N GLN A 149 -9.98 -8.67 -4.04
CA GLN A 149 -9.62 -7.26 -3.97
C GLN A 149 -8.32 -7.11 -3.18
N GLY A 150 -7.40 -6.26 -3.69
CA GLY A 150 -6.07 -6.15 -3.11
C GLY A 150 -5.59 -4.71 -2.92
N HIS A 151 -4.29 -4.59 -2.68
CA HIS A 151 -3.55 -3.35 -2.50
C HIS A 151 -2.62 -3.08 -3.70
N PRO A 152 -2.22 -1.78 -3.88
CA PRO A 152 -2.61 -0.61 -3.11
C PRO A 152 -3.98 -0.06 -3.53
N ILE A 153 -4.62 0.66 -2.63
CA ILE A 153 -5.85 1.40 -2.92
C ILE A 153 -5.48 2.84 -3.30
N GLY A 154 -5.78 3.26 -4.52
CA GLY A 154 -5.61 4.64 -4.98
C GLY A 154 -6.78 5.52 -4.55
N LEU A 155 -6.47 6.65 -3.94
CA LEU A 155 -7.45 7.65 -3.46
C LEU A 155 -7.15 9.00 -4.10
N HIS A 156 -8.17 9.60 -4.72
CA HIS A 156 -8.09 10.94 -5.29
C HIS A 156 -8.10 12.00 -4.18
N SER A 157 -7.43 13.13 -4.41
CA SER A 157 -7.27 14.22 -3.43
C SER A 157 -8.59 14.76 -2.85
N SER A 158 -9.69 14.67 -3.59
CA SER A 158 -11.02 15.05 -3.10
C SER A 158 -11.50 14.22 -1.90
N LEU A 159 -10.90 13.07 -1.64
CA LEU A 159 -11.20 12.21 -0.49
C LEU A 159 -10.24 12.41 0.69
N PHE A 160 -9.13 13.15 0.53
CA PHE A 160 -8.11 13.28 1.57
C PHE A 160 -8.63 13.89 2.87
N ALA A 161 -9.58 14.82 2.79
CA ALA A 161 -10.22 15.39 3.97
C ALA A 161 -10.97 14.33 4.80
N GLN A 162 -11.64 13.38 4.12
CA GLN A 162 -12.30 12.26 4.77
C GLN A 162 -11.28 11.26 5.33
N VAL A 163 -10.23 10.95 4.57
CA VAL A 163 -9.16 10.04 5.02
C VAL A 163 -8.49 10.54 6.30
N ARG A 164 -8.25 11.83 6.43
CA ARG A 164 -7.68 12.44 7.66
C ARG A 164 -8.57 12.30 8.90
N GLN A 165 -9.86 11.96 8.74
CA GLN A 165 -10.79 11.67 9.83
C GLN A 165 -10.85 10.19 10.19
N SER A 166 -10.05 9.34 9.51
CA SER A 166 -10.01 7.90 9.78
C SER A 166 -9.56 7.62 11.21
N SER A 167 -10.23 6.67 11.86
CA SER A 167 -9.93 6.23 13.22
C SER A 167 -10.29 4.74 13.39
N GLY A 168 -9.81 4.13 14.48
CA GLY A 168 -10.09 2.73 14.81
C GLY A 168 -9.46 1.73 13.82
N ASP A 169 -9.90 0.49 13.85
CA ASP A 169 -9.24 -0.63 13.16
C ASP A 169 -9.66 -0.81 11.69
N LYS A 170 -10.68 -0.10 11.21
CA LYS A 170 -11.24 -0.34 9.86
C LYS A 170 -10.38 0.21 8.72
N GLY A 171 -9.32 0.99 9.03
CA GLY A 171 -8.47 1.60 8.01
C GLY A 171 -9.28 2.34 6.94
N ALA A 172 -9.02 2.09 5.66
CA ALA A 172 -9.77 2.68 4.55
C ALA A 172 -11.08 1.94 4.21
N ARG A 173 -11.40 0.81 4.89
CA ARG A 173 -12.56 -0.04 4.50
C ARG A 173 -13.89 0.72 4.55
N TRP A 174 -14.08 1.55 5.55
CA TRP A 174 -15.29 2.37 5.68
C TRP A 174 -15.44 3.34 4.49
N LEU A 175 -14.34 3.96 4.04
CA LEU A 175 -14.34 4.88 2.91
C LEU A 175 -14.75 4.17 1.61
N LEU A 176 -14.25 2.94 1.41
CA LEU A 176 -14.65 2.10 0.26
C LEU A 176 -16.15 1.76 0.31
N GLN A 177 -16.68 1.47 1.50
CA GLN A 177 -18.12 1.16 1.67
C GLN A 177 -19.01 2.36 1.38
N GLU A 178 -18.62 3.56 1.80
CA GLU A 178 -19.37 4.78 1.55
C GLU A 178 -19.27 5.29 0.10
N ASN A 179 -18.23 4.89 -0.64
CA ASN A 179 -17.95 5.39 -1.99
C ASN A 179 -17.94 4.27 -3.04
N GLN A 180 -18.79 3.24 -2.91
CA GLN A 180 -18.80 2.08 -3.81
C GLN A 180 -18.97 2.45 -5.29
N SER A 181 -19.82 3.43 -5.60
CA SER A 181 -20.05 3.92 -6.96
C SER A 181 -18.88 4.72 -7.55
N ALA A 182 -17.90 5.10 -6.72
CA ALA A 182 -16.74 5.87 -7.12
C ALA A 182 -15.47 4.99 -7.27
N ILE A 183 -15.62 3.65 -7.27
CA ILE A 183 -14.50 2.69 -7.38
C ILE A 183 -14.35 2.23 -8.83
N THR A 184 -13.12 2.25 -9.32
CA THR A 184 -12.70 1.53 -10.52
C THR A 184 -11.85 0.33 -10.10
N ASP A 185 -12.28 -0.86 -10.45
CA ASP A 185 -11.49 -2.08 -10.30
C ASP A 185 -10.56 -2.26 -11.50
N VAL A 186 -9.28 -2.52 -11.21
CA VAL A 186 -8.22 -2.75 -12.20
C VAL A 186 -7.75 -4.20 -12.10
N SER A 187 -8.10 -5.01 -13.10
CA SER A 187 -7.65 -6.39 -13.15
C SER A 187 -6.13 -6.47 -13.37
N VAL A 188 -5.43 -7.18 -12.51
CA VAL A 188 -4.00 -7.48 -12.63
C VAL A 188 -3.75 -8.98 -12.49
N ASP A 189 -2.79 -9.50 -13.22
CA ASP A 189 -2.33 -10.91 -13.09
C ASP A 189 -1.17 -10.96 -12.09
N ASP A 190 -1.49 -10.65 -10.84
CA ASP A 190 -0.51 -10.55 -9.75
C ASP A 190 -1.14 -10.93 -8.41
N PRO A 191 -0.92 -12.15 -7.93
CA PRO A 191 -1.39 -12.54 -6.60
C PRO A 191 -0.76 -11.72 -5.47
N GLY A 192 0.38 -11.08 -5.70
CA GLY A 192 1.06 -10.22 -4.72
C GLY A 192 0.19 -9.06 -4.20
N ILE A 193 -0.87 -8.67 -4.93
CA ILE A 193 -1.80 -7.63 -4.46
C ILE A 193 -2.63 -8.04 -3.23
N ILE A 194 -2.70 -9.35 -2.93
CA ILE A 194 -3.47 -9.92 -1.82
C ILE A 194 -2.58 -10.71 -0.84
N MET A 195 -1.27 -10.72 -1.05
CA MET A 195 -0.33 -11.52 -0.27
C MET A 195 0.43 -10.65 0.73
N ASP A 196 -0.04 -10.62 1.97
CA ASP A 196 0.70 -10.09 3.10
C ASP A 196 1.47 -11.21 3.82
N VAL A 197 2.57 -10.85 4.45
CA VAL A 197 3.37 -11.75 5.28
C VAL A 197 2.86 -11.69 6.70
N ASP A 198 2.10 -12.70 7.13
CA ASP A 198 1.54 -12.82 8.48
C ASP A 198 2.24 -13.89 9.33
N GLN A 199 2.86 -14.89 8.69
CA GLN A 199 3.54 -16.02 9.34
C GLN A 199 4.86 -16.32 8.62
N PRO A 200 5.86 -16.92 9.30
CA PRO A 200 7.14 -17.28 8.66
C PRO A 200 7.04 -18.14 7.40
N LYS A 201 6.03 -19.00 7.31
CA LYS A 201 5.78 -19.84 6.12
C LYS A 201 5.42 -19.02 4.87
N ASP A 202 4.86 -17.81 5.04
CA ASP A 202 4.44 -16.96 3.93
C ASP A 202 5.66 -16.42 3.17
N LEU A 203 6.85 -16.41 3.79
CA LEU A 203 8.13 -16.06 3.16
C LEU A 203 8.60 -17.09 2.12
N LEU A 204 8.05 -18.31 2.15
CA LEU A 204 8.45 -19.41 1.26
C LEU A 204 7.65 -19.43 -0.07
N GLN A 205 6.70 -18.52 -0.25
CA GLN A 205 5.81 -18.49 -1.42
C GLN A 205 6.44 -17.84 -2.68
N GLN A 206 7.77 -17.86 -2.79
CA GLN A 206 8.52 -17.29 -3.94
C GLN A 206 8.63 -18.22 -5.15
N SER A 207 7.80 -19.21 -5.33
CA SER A 207 7.90 -20.16 -6.44
C SER A 207 6.89 -19.90 -7.52
#